data_79797c4293f26ace30cbef61d35f92b8
#
_entry.id   79797c4293f26ace30cbef61d35f92b8
#
_cell.length_a   1.000
_cell.length_b   1.000
_cell.length_c   1.000
_cell.angle_alpha   90.00
_cell.angle_beta   90.00
_cell.angle_gamma   90.00
#
_symmetry.space_group_name_H-M   'P 1'
#
loop_
_entity.id
_entity.type
_entity.pdbx_description
1 polymer ?
#
loop_
_entity_poly.entity_id
_entity_poly.type
_entity_poly.pdbx_seq_one_letter_code
_entity_poly.pdbx_strand_id
1 'polypeptide(L)'
;FSYAASSVGLTDEIVYKLRDRCIQKVESKTNIISIDNLVYEIGMLFFKLILSKKSDNSANIDAMINYIKTNIHKNLSVDDVISQSPYSKSRASAIFKEETGKTIIEYISEQKVLEAQSLLIFSNSSILDIAVDLGYGDQSYFTKVFSKYTGITPSKFRKKFHI
;
A
#
# COMPACT_ATOMS: atom_id res chain seq x y z
N PHE A 1 -9.25 19.50 -4.39
CA PHE A 1 -9.08 19.41 -2.94
C PHE A 1 -10.00 18.34 -2.33
N SER A 2 -11.30 18.37 -2.59
CA SER A 2 -12.27 17.39 -2.05
C SER A 2 -11.90 15.94 -2.42
N TYR A 3 -11.50 15.67 -3.67
CA TYR A 3 -11.12 14.34 -4.13
C TYR A 3 -9.86 13.80 -3.41
N ALA A 4 -8.84 14.65 -3.28
CA ALA A 4 -7.61 14.27 -2.57
C ALA A 4 -7.83 14.06 -1.07
N ALA A 5 -8.75 14.83 -0.46
CA ALA A 5 -9.09 14.70 0.95
C ALA A 5 -9.87 13.41 1.24
N SER A 6 -10.80 13.03 0.36
CA SER A 6 -11.55 11.77 0.47
C SER A 6 -10.66 10.55 0.30
N SER A 7 -9.65 10.61 -0.57
CA SER A 7 -8.69 9.50 -0.78
C SER A 7 -7.80 9.21 0.43
N VAL A 8 -7.63 10.19 1.34
CA VAL A 8 -6.92 10.01 2.63
C VAL A 8 -7.88 9.88 3.82
N GLY A 9 -9.18 9.65 3.57
CA GLY A 9 -10.19 9.36 4.58
C GLY A 9 -10.50 10.55 5.52
N LEU A 10 -10.34 11.80 5.07
CA LEU A 10 -10.82 12.99 5.78
C LEU A 10 -12.34 13.08 5.63
N THR A 11 -13.05 13.34 6.73
CA THR A 11 -14.50 13.54 6.68
C THR A 11 -14.86 14.85 5.98
N ASP A 12 -16.00 14.87 5.31
CA ASP A 12 -16.49 16.06 4.60
C ASP A 12 -16.52 17.30 5.49
N GLU A 13 -16.86 17.14 6.78
CA GLU A 13 -16.88 18.24 7.76
C GLU A 13 -15.49 18.90 7.93
N ILE A 14 -14.42 18.10 7.99
CA ILE A 14 -13.04 18.61 8.10
C ILE A 14 -12.64 19.33 6.81
N VAL A 15 -13.03 18.76 5.67
CA VAL A 15 -12.77 19.34 4.33
C VAL A 15 -13.48 20.67 4.17
N TYR A 16 -14.75 20.78 4.58
CA TYR A 16 -15.51 22.04 4.54
C TYR A 16 -14.92 23.10 5.46
N LYS A 17 -14.58 22.78 6.71
CA LYS A 17 -13.94 23.70 7.65
C LYS A 17 -12.58 24.23 7.13
N LEU A 18 -11.80 23.37 6.49
CA LEU A 18 -10.54 23.77 5.85
C LEU A 18 -10.78 24.71 4.67
N ARG A 19 -11.73 24.36 3.79
CA ARG A 19 -12.11 25.19 2.65
C ARG A 19 -12.52 26.60 3.10
N ASP A 20 -13.43 26.68 4.07
CA ASP A 20 -13.96 27.97 4.54
C ASP A 20 -12.86 28.83 5.19
N ARG A 21 -11.96 28.23 5.97
CA ARG A 21 -10.75 28.92 6.47
C ARG A 21 -9.86 29.43 5.36
N CYS A 22 -9.65 28.64 4.30
CA CYS A 22 -8.86 29.04 3.15
C CYS A 22 -9.49 30.24 2.42
N ILE A 23 -10.81 30.19 2.17
CA ILE A 23 -11.57 31.28 1.53
C ILE A 23 -11.45 32.55 2.35
N GLN A 24 -11.73 32.53 3.66
CA GLN A 24 -11.63 33.69 4.53
C GLN A 24 -10.23 34.29 4.56
N LYS A 25 -9.18 33.45 4.56
CA LYS A 25 -7.79 33.94 4.52
C LYS A 25 -7.41 34.54 3.17
N VAL A 26 -7.91 34.00 2.05
CA VAL A 26 -7.69 34.56 0.70
C VAL A 26 -8.38 35.91 0.56
N GLU A 27 -9.63 36.02 0.99
CA GLU A 27 -10.42 37.26 0.94
C GLU A 27 -9.82 38.39 1.79
N SER A 28 -9.08 38.04 2.85
CA SER A 28 -8.46 39.01 3.75
C SER A 28 -7.07 39.51 3.28
N LYS A 29 -6.50 38.98 2.17
CA LYS A 29 -5.14 39.28 1.73
C LYS A 29 -5.08 39.89 0.33
N THR A 30 -4.46 41.02 0.20
CA THR A 30 -4.37 41.86 -1.03
C THR A 30 -3.01 41.82 -1.73
N ASN A 31 -2.08 40.95 -1.31
CA ASN A 31 -0.69 40.95 -1.80
C ASN A 31 -0.23 39.52 -2.21
N ILE A 32 0.48 39.39 -3.34
CA ILE A 32 0.98 38.12 -3.92
C ILE A 32 1.85 37.35 -2.93
N ILE A 33 2.75 37.98 -2.21
CA ILE A 33 3.62 37.33 -1.20
C ILE A 33 2.77 36.71 -0.06
N SER A 34 1.64 37.34 0.23
CA SER A 34 0.68 36.82 1.22
C SER A 34 -0.06 35.58 0.74
N ILE A 35 -0.25 35.43 -0.57
CA ILE A 35 -0.90 34.26 -1.19
C ILE A 35 0.06 33.06 -1.19
N ASP A 36 1.34 33.25 -1.53
CA ASP A 36 2.34 32.19 -1.49
C ASP A 36 2.53 31.62 -0.07
N ASN A 37 2.63 32.50 0.92
CA ASN A 37 2.67 32.09 2.33
C ASN A 37 1.40 31.35 2.75
N LEU A 38 0.24 31.75 2.25
CA LEU A 38 -1.03 31.09 2.54
C LEU A 38 -1.09 29.68 1.93
N VAL A 39 -0.63 29.51 0.68
CA VAL A 39 -0.53 28.19 0.03
C VAL A 39 0.39 27.27 0.82
N TYR A 40 1.52 27.77 1.29
CA TYR A 40 2.44 27.04 2.15
C TYR A 40 1.80 26.64 3.50
N GLU A 41 1.14 27.57 4.18
CA GLU A 41 0.41 27.30 5.44
C GLU A 41 -0.67 26.25 5.26
N ILE A 42 -1.46 26.33 4.17
CA ILE A 42 -2.49 25.33 3.84
C ILE A 42 -1.87 23.97 3.57
N GLY A 43 -0.78 23.92 2.81
CA GLY A 43 -0.04 22.68 2.53
C GLY A 43 0.49 22.04 3.82
N MET A 44 1.08 22.83 4.72
CA MET A 44 1.57 22.36 6.01
C MET A 44 0.44 21.90 6.94
N LEU A 45 -0.71 22.59 6.93
CA LEU A 45 -1.87 22.20 7.72
C LEU A 45 -2.45 20.86 7.21
N PHE A 46 -2.56 20.71 5.90
CA PHE A 46 -3.00 19.47 5.26
C PHE A 46 -2.05 18.31 5.56
N PHE A 47 -0.74 18.56 5.46
CA PHE A 47 0.28 17.56 5.80
C PHE A 47 0.23 17.16 7.29
N LYS A 48 0.08 18.10 8.20
CA LYS A 48 -0.11 17.84 9.64
C LYS A 48 -1.38 17.02 9.91
N LEU A 49 -2.47 17.30 9.22
CA LEU A 49 -3.72 16.52 9.34
C LEU A 49 -3.56 15.08 8.83
N ILE A 50 -2.84 14.89 7.73
CA ILE A 50 -2.50 13.55 7.25
C ILE A 50 -1.66 12.81 8.29
N LEU A 51 -0.63 13.46 8.85
CA LEU A 51 0.24 12.86 9.87
C LEU A 51 -0.50 12.58 11.18
N SER A 52 -1.40 13.46 11.62
CA SER A 52 -2.16 13.27 12.86
C SER A 52 -3.22 12.17 12.76
N LYS A 53 -3.66 11.83 11.55
CA LYS A 53 -4.56 10.71 11.30
C LYS A 53 -3.85 9.36 11.19
N LYS A 54 -2.50 9.33 11.18
CA LYS A 54 -1.75 8.09 11.41
C LYS A 54 -1.98 7.68 12.86
N SER A 55 -3.08 6.98 13.09
CA SER A 55 -3.36 6.33 14.37
C SER A 55 -2.21 5.37 14.70
N ASP A 56 -2.04 5.00 15.96
CA ASP A 56 -1.09 3.94 16.37
C ASP A 56 -1.32 2.65 15.55
N ASN A 57 -2.55 2.41 15.10
CA ASN A 57 -2.90 1.31 14.21
C ASN A 57 -2.20 1.41 12.86
N SER A 58 -2.17 2.58 12.22
CA SER A 58 -1.53 2.77 10.92
C SER A 58 -0.03 2.50 10.97
N ALA A 59 0.66 2.95 12.03
CA ALA A 59 2.09 2.68 12.20
C ALA A 59 2.39 1.18 12.33
N ASN A 60 1.55 0.44 13.05
CA ASN A 60 1.69 -1.01 13.20
C ASN A 60 1.38 -1.75 11.89
N ILE A 61 0.39 -1.30 11.11
CA ILE A 61 0.10 -1.86 9.79
C ILE A 61 1.22 -1.54 8.80
N ASP A 62 1.78 -0.34 8.82
CA ASP A 62 2.95 0.02 8.01
C ASP A 62 4.15 -0.89 8.32
N ALA A 63 4.38 -1.23 9.60
CA ALA A 63 5.43 -2.18 10.00
C ALA A 63 5.18 -3.58 9.42
N MET A 64 3.93 -4.10 9.49
CA MET A 64 3.55 -5.38 8.91
C MET A 64 3.73 -5.39 7.39
N ILE A 65 3.30 -4.33 6.69
CA ILE A 65 3.45 -4.18 5.24
C ILE A 65 4.93 -4.12 4.85
N ASN A 66 5.73 -3.35 5.58
CA ASN A 66 7.16 -3.25 5.34
C ASN A 66 7.86 -4.59 5.54
N TYR A 67 7.50 -5.32 6.59
CA TYR A 67 8.02 -6.67 6.84
C TYR A 67 7.70 -7.63 5.68
N ILE A 68 6.48 -7.60 5.14
CA ILE A 68 6.11 -8.40 3.97
C ILE A 68 7.01 -8.04 2.78
N LYS A 69 7.16 -6.75 2.46
CA LYS A 69 7.94 -6.28 1.31
C LYS A 69 9.41 -6.65 1.41
N THR A 70 10.01 -6.51 2.59
CA THR A 70 11.45 -6.80 2.80
C THR A 70 11.77 -8.29 2.89
N ASN A 71 10.75 -9.14 3.13
CA ASN A 71 10.93 -10.59 3.25
C ASN A 71 10.17 -11.38 2.17
N ILE A 72 9.84 -10.74 1.04
CA ILE A 72 8.99 -11.31 -0.01
C ILE A 72 9.55 -12.61 -0.60
N HIS A 73 10.86 -12.77 -0.59
CA HIS A 73 11.59 -13.96 -1.05
C HIS A 73 11.61 -15.12 -0.05
N LYS A 74 10.98 -14.95 1.12
CA LYS A 74 10.88 -16.01 2.13
C LYS A 74 9.52 -16.70 2.09
N ASN A 75 9.48 -17.90 2.69
CA ASN A 75 8.18 -18.54 2.98
C ASN A 75 7.54 -17.85 4.19
N LEU A 76 6.87 -16.72 3.94
CA LEU A 76 6.21 -15.90 4.96
C LEU A 76 4.94 -16.60 5.49
N SER A 77 4.86 -16.76 6.80
CA SER A 77 3.62 -17.12 7.48
C SER A 77 2.84 -15.88 7.94
N VAL A 78 1.56 -16.05 8.21
CA VAL A 78 0.72 -15.00 8.81
C VAL A 78 1.26 -14.60 10.19
N ASP A 79 1.76 -15.58 10.95
CA ASP A 79 2.26 -15.35 12.30
C ASP A 79 3.55 -14.50 12.30
N ASP A 80 4.43 -14.68 11.31
CA ASP A 80 5.62 -13.85 11.13
C ASP A 80 5.26 -12.38 10.91
N VAL A 81 4.23 -12.12 10.12
CA VAL A 81 3.76 -10.76 9.83
C VAL A 81 3.09 -10.15 11.07
N ILE A 82 2.26 -10.91 11.76
CA ILE A 82 1.55 -10.43 12.97
C ILE A 82 2.53 -10.09 14.08
N SER A 83 3.64 -10.83 14.21
CA SER A 83 4.68 -10.57 15.22
C SER A 83 5.31 -9.18 15.11
N GLN A 84 5.11 -8.48 14.00
CA GLN A 84 5.56 -7.09 13.81
C GLN A 84 4.63 -6.06 14.47
N SER A 85 3.55 -6.50 15.10
CA SER A 85 2.60 -5.64 15.80
C SER A 85 2.38 -6.10 17.24
N PRO A 86 1.98 -5.21 18.15
CA PRO A 86 1.71 -5.57 19.55
C PRO A 86 0.34 -6.25 19.75
N TYR A 87 -0.40 -6.48 18.64
CA TYR A 87 -1.77 -6.98 18.72
C TYR A 87 -1.86 -8.50 18.78
N SER A 88 -2.94 -9.00 19.37
CA SER A 88 -3.30 -10.41 19.24
C SER A 88 -3.59 -10.76 17.77
N LYS A 89 -3.44 -12.03 17.40
CA LYS A 89 -3.64 -12.54 16.02
C LYS A 89 -4.97 -12.12 15.42
N SER A 90 -6.05 -12.23 16.18
CA SER A 90 -7.39 -11.85 15.74
C SER A 90 -7.48 -10.35 15.47
N ARG A 91 -6.98 -9.52 16.37
CA ARG A 91 -7.03 -8.06 16.24
C ARG A 91 -6.14 -7.56 15.10
N ALA A 92 -4.89 -8.05 15.00
CA ALA A 92 -3.98 -7.69 13.91
C ALA A 92 -4.58 -8.01 12.54
N SER A 93 -5.16 -9.22 12.38
CA SER A 93 -5.80 -9.63 11.13
C SER A 93 -7.01 -8.77 10.76
N ALA A 94 -7.83 -8.40 11.75
CA ALA A 94 -9.00 -7.54 11.54
C ALA A 94 -8.59 -6.13 11.10
N ILE A 95 -7.66 -5.49 11.85
CA ILE A 95 -7.17 -4.15 11.52
C ILE A 95 -6.44 -4.15 10.18
N PHE A 96 -5.60 -5.15 9.90
CA PHE A 96 -4.91 -5.26 8.61
C PHE A 96 -5.90 -5.30 7.44
N LYS A 97 -6.98 -6.09 7.57
CA LYS A 97 -8.03 -6.18 6.55
C LYS A 97 -8.82 -4.88 6.42
N GLU A 98 -9.12 -4.22 7.52
CA GLU A 98 -9.81 -2.92 7.54
C GLU A 98 -8.99 -1.84 6.81
N GLU A 99 -7.69 -1.74 7.11
CA GLU A 99 -6.81 -0.70 6.55
C GLU A 99 -6.38 -1.00 5.09
N THR A 100 -6.18 -2.28 4.73
CA THR A 100 -5.68 -2.66 3.39
C THR A 100 -6.75 -3.15 2.43
N GLY A 101 -7.95 -3.46 2.95
CA GLY A 101 -9.03 -4.11 2.19
C GLY A 101 -8.80 -5.60 1.93
N LYS A 102 -7.68 -6.18 2.39
CA LYS A 102 -7.24 -7.55 2.08
C LYS A 102 -6.82 -8.30 3.34
N THR A 103 -6.98 -9.61 3.35
CA THR A 103 -6.33 -10.43 4.37
C THR A 103 -4.80 -10.42 4.19
N ILE A 104 -4.06 -10.74 5.26
CA ILE A 104 -2.58 -10.82 5.22
C ILE A 104 -2.12 -11.80 4.14
N ILE A 105 -2.78 -12.96 4.00
CA ILE A 105 -2.45 -13.99 3.00
C ILE A 105 -2.68 -13.45 1.57
N GLU A 106 -3.79 -12.78 1.33
CA GLU A 106 -4.08 -12.18 0.02
C GLU A 106 -3.06 -11.11 -0.32
N TYR A 107 -2.70 -10.29 0.65
CA TYR A 107 -1.70 -9.24 0.47
C TYR A 107 -0.31 -9.82 0.14
N ILE A 108 0.16 -10.82 0.90
CA ILE A 108 1.43 -11.53 0.61
C ILE A 108 1.39 -12.13 -0.79
N SER A 109 0.30 -12.83 -1.14
CA SER A 109 0.16 -13.48 -2.46
C SER A 109 0.23 -12.47 -3.60
N GLU A 110 -0.45 -11.33 -3.45
CA GLU A 110 -0.42 -10.26 -4.44
C GLU A 110 0.98 -9.64 -4.60
N GLN A 111 1.68 -9.35 -3.49
CA GLN A 111 3.04 -8.81 -3.54
C GLN A 111 4.01 -9.78 -4.21
N LYS A 112 3.91 -11.09 -3.90
CA LYS A 112 4.71 -12.13 -4.58
C LYS A 112 4.40 -12.22 -6.07
N VAL A 113 3.16 -12.05 -6.48
CA VAL A 113 2.78 -12.05 -7.90
C VAL A 113 3.33 -10.80 -8.61
N LEU A 114 3.31 -9.63 -7.97
CA LEU A 114 3.91 -8.41 -8.52
C LEU A 114 5.43 -8.57 -8.72
N GLU A 115 6.12 -9.13 -7.74
CA GLU A 115 7.55 -9.44 -7.87
C GLU A 115 7.82 -10.49 -8.96
N ALA A 116 6.99 -11.54 -9.03
CA ALA A 116 7.08 -12.54 -10.09
C ALA A 116 6.91 -11.93 -11.50
N GLN A 117 6.00 -10.96 -11.66
CA GLN A 117 5.84 -10.25 -12.93
C GLN A 117 7.13 -9.50 -13.32
N SER A 118 7.75 -8.81 -12.36
CA SER A 118 9.03 -8.13 -12.57
C SER A 118 10.12 -9.11 -13.01
N LEU A 119 10.28 -10.22 -12.28
CA LEU A 119 11.27 -11.24 -12.61
C LEU A 119 11.01 -11.91 -13.98
N LEU A 120 9.73 -12.14 -14.33
CA LEU A 120 9.36 -12.69 -15.64
C LEU A 120 9.65 -11.74 -16.79
N ILE A 121 9.60 -10.44 -16.58
CA ILE A 121 9.87 -9.41 -17.60
C ILE A 121 11.38 -9.21 -17.78
N PHE A 122 12.11 -9.08 -16.67
CA PHE A 122 13.48 -8.56 -16.68
C PHE A 122 14.56 -9.61 -16.42
N SER A 123 14.20 -10.87 -16.14
CA SER A 123 15.18 -11.93 -15.90
C SER A 123 14.97 -13.15 -16.79
N ASN A 124 16.08 -13.90 -17.03
CA ASN A 124 16.05 -15.19 -17.72
C ASN A 124 15.88 -16.40 -16.76
N SER A 125 15.63 -16.16 -15.47
CA SER A 125 15.42 -17.23 -14.49
C SER A 125 14.27 -18.14 -14.90
N SER A 126 14.40 -19.45 -14.68
CA SER A 126 13.31 -20.37 -14.99
C SER A 126 12.06 -20.07 -14.13
N ILE A 127 10.90 -20.53 -14.58
CA ILE A 127 9.66 -20.35 -13.79
C ILE A 127 9.77 -21.10 -12.45
N LEU A 128 10.49 -22.21 -12.42
CA LEU A 128 10.77 -22.96 -11.20
C LEU A 128 11.67 -22.13 -10.24
N ASP A 129 12.74 -21.54 -10.75
CA ASP A 129 13.64 -20.72 -9.94
C ASP A 129 12.91 -19.51 -9.34
N ILE A 130 12.08 -18.84 -10.14
CA ILE A 130 11.24 -17.73 -9.65
C ILE A 130 10.28 -18.21 -8.55
N ALA A 131 9.66 -19.39 -8.72
CA ALA A 131 8.77 -19.94 -7.70
C ALA A 131 9.52 -20.21 -6.40
N VAL A 132 10.70 -20.83 -6.49
CA VAL A 132 11.57 -21.12 -5.33
C VAL A 132 12.06 -19.84 -4.69
N ASP A 133 12.54 -18.88 -5.46
CA ASP A 133 13.02 -17.58 -4.98
C ASP A 133 11.94 -16.80 -4.21
N LEU A 134 10.71 -16.89 -4.66
CA LEU A 134 9.56 -16.30 -3.98
C LEU A 134 9.00 -17.17 -2.83
N GLY A 135 9.71 -18.23 -2.43
CA GLY A 135 9.35 -19.09 -1.31
C GLY A 135 8.11 -19.95 -1.55
N TYR A 136 7.82 -20.32 -2.80
CA TYR A 136 6.82 -21.32 -3.10
C TYR A 136 7.44 -22.72 -3.05
N GLY A 137 6.75 -23.66 -2.37
CA GLY A 137 7.22 -25.05 -2.25
C GLY A 137 7.17 -25.85 -3.54
N ASP A 138 6.32 -25.45 -4.48
CA ASP A 138 6.22 -26.07 -5.80
C ASP A 138 5.74 -25.10 -6.89
N GLN A 139 6.18 -25.36 -8.12
CA GLN A 139 5.86 -24.56 -9.30
C GLN A 139 4.37 -24.64 -9.68
N SER A 140 3.71 -25.73 -9.39
CA SER A 140 2.29 -25.92 -9.77
C SER A 140 1.41 -25.02 -8.94
N TYR A 141 1.69 -24.91 -7.62
CA TYR A 141 0.99 -24.02 -6.72
C TYR A 141 1.27 -22.54 -7.08
N PHE A 142 2.53 -22.19 -7.32
CA PHE A 142 2.91 -20.86 -7.84
C PHE A 142 2.12 -20.51 -9.09
N THR A 143 2.08 -21.42 -10.09
CA THR A 143 1.37 -21.19 -11.35
C THR A 143 -0.13 -20.94 -11.13
N LYS A 144 -0.77 -21.67 -10.22
CA LYS A 144 -2.18 -21.47 -9.85
C LYS A 144 -2.40 -20.08 -9.23
N VAL A 145 -1.56 -19.72 -8.26
CA VAL A 145 -1.65 -18.41 -7.60
C VAL A 145 -1.41 -17.28 -8.60
N PHE A 146 -0.35 -17.35 -9.39
CA PHE A 146 -0.03 -16.34 -10.40
C PHE A 146 -1.17 -16.16 -11.41
N SER A 147 -1.71 -17.29 -11.93
CA SER A 147 -2.81 -17.26 -12.90
C SER A 147 -4.11 -16.69 -12.31
N LYS A 148 -4.36 -16.92 -11.03
CA LYS A 148 -5.52 -16.34 -10.32
C LYS A 148 -5.47 -14.80 -10.32
N TYR A 149 -4.29 -14.21 -10.11
CA TYR A 149 -4.13 -12.75 -10.03
C TYR A 149 -3.96 -12.07 -11.38
N THR A 150 -3.34 -12.76 -12.37
CA THR A 150 -2.99 -12.15 -13.66
C THR A 150 -3.88 -12.57 -14.83
N GLY A 151 -4.70 -13.61 -14.64
CA GLY A 151 -5.55 -14.19 -15.66
C GLY A 151 -4.84 -15.12 -16.65
N ILE A 152 -3.50 -15.20 -16.63
CA ILE A 152 -2.69 -16.02 -17.54
C ILE A 152 -1.55 -16.72 -16.79
N THR A 153 -1.04 -17.83 -17.36
CA THR A 153 0.07 -18.56 -16.75
C THR A 153 1.40 -17.77 -16.81
N PRO A 154 2.36 -18.02 -15.89
CA PRO A 154 3.68 -17.38 -15.91
C PRO A 154 4.39 -17.52 -17.26
N SER A 155 4.31 -18.69 -17.89
CA SER A 155 4.89 -18.97 -19.21
C SER A 155 4.28 -18.08 -20.31
N LYS A 156 2.95 -17.94 -20.33
CA LYS A 156 2.25 -17.06 -21.27
C LYS A 156 2.56 -15.59 -20.99
N PHE A 157 2.66 -15.22 -19.70
CA PHE A 157 3.02 -13.88 -19.28
C PHE A 157 4.42 -13.52 -19.78
N ARG A 158 5.42 -14.36 -19.54
CA ARG A 158 6.79 -14.16 -20.04
C ARG A 158 6.81 -14.01 -21.57
N LYS A 159 6.19 -14.95 -22.30
CA LYS A 159 6.17 -14.88 -23.78
C LYS A 159 5.60 -13.57 -24.31
N LYS A 160 4.69 -12.94 -23.57
CA LYS A 160 4.02 -11.70 -23.97
C LYS A 160 4.80 -10.43 -23.61
N PHE A 161 5.52 -10.43 -22.48
CA PHE A 161 6.04 -9.21 -21.89
C PHE A 161 7.57 -9.22 -21.63
N HIS A 162 8.27 -10.33 -21.85
CA HIS A 162 9.73 -10.40 -21.65
C HIS A 162 10.45 -9.49 -22.66
N ILE A 163 11.46 -8.75 -22.16
CA ILE A 163 12.27 -7.78 -22.92
C ILE A 163 13.66 -8.36 -23.14
#